data_0322b717f238e38dfbdfe43e95700f92
#
_entry.id   0322b717f238e38dfbdfe43e95700f92
#
_cell.length_a   1.000
_cell.length_b   1.000
_cell.length_c   1.000
_cell.angle_alpha   90.00
_cell.angle_beta   90.00
_cell.angle_gamma   90.00
#
_symmetry.space_group_name_H-M   'P 1'
#
loop_
_entity.id
_entity.type
_entity.pdbx_description
1 polymer ?
#
loop_
_entity_poly.entity_id
_entity_poly.type
_entity_poly.pdbx_seq_one_letter_code
_entity_poly.pdbx_strand_id
1 'polypeptide(L)'
;MKLLHIADLHLGKRVNGFDLLEDQRDILEKLLALCDEHGVDTLAMAGDIYDTPIPPAGAVLLLDWFLNELAGRGIAVLAIAGNHDSAERLDYAAGLLARQRVFFAGRFTGKIPVVELSDEHGPIECCLLPFVRVPSVRHALPEAEITDYDSAVVAALSTLPARRPGVRRILLAH
;
A
#
# COMPACT_ATOMS: atom_id res chain seq x y z
N MET A 1 8.28 -16.62 -3.31
CA MET A 1 7.99 -15.17 -3.36
C MET A 1 9.09 -14.42 -2.64
N LYS A 2 9.73 -13.48 -3.33
CA LYS A 2 10.67 -12.51 -2.74
C LYS A 2 9.98 -11.14 -2.68
N LEU A 3 9.70 -10.68 -1.49
CA LEU A 3 8.99 -9.43 -1.24
C LEU A 3 9.98 -8.35 -0.78
N LEU A 4 9.99 -7.21 -1.49
CA LEU A 4 10.63 -5.99 -1.04
C LEU A 4 9.60 -5.13 -0.31
N HIS A 5 9.88 -4.72 0.92
CA HIS A 5 9.02 -3.86 1.73
C HIS A 5 9.63 -2.48 1.84
N ILE A 6 8.84 -1.48 1.50
CA ILE A 6 9.17 -0.06 1.64
C ILE A 6 8.01 0.68 2.29
N ALA A 7 8.29 1.81 2.93
CA ALA A 7 7.31 2.70 3.54
C ALA A 7 7.80 4.14 3.48
N ASP A 8 6.92 5.08 3.75
CA ASP A 8 7.29 6.49 4.00
C ASP A 8 8.07 7.14 2.85
N LEU A 9 7.63 6.92 1.62
CA LEU A 9 8.26 7.52 0.44
C LEU A 9 8.12 9.04 0.42
N HIS A 10 7.02 9.57 0.95
CA HIS A 10 6.72 10.99 1.01
C HIS A 10 7.01 11.72 -0.31
N LEU A 11 6.56 11.16 -1.44
CA LEU A 11 6.80 11.74 -2.76
C LEU A 11 6.26 13.17 -2.84
N GLY A 12 7.10 14.07 -3.34
CA GLY A 12 6.81 15.49 -3.41
C GLY A 12 7.17 16.28 -2.15
N LYS A 13 7.91 15.66 -1.23
CA LYS A 13 8.40 16.33 -0.02
C LYS A 13 9.33 17.50 -0.37
N ARG A 14 9.16 18.58 0.41
CA ARG A 14 10.05 19.76 0.34
C ARG A 14 10.66 20.02 1.71
N VAL A 15 11.95 20.30 1.75
CA VAL A 15 12.67 20.61 2.98
C VAL A 15 13.33 21.98 2.82
N ASN A 16 13.01 22.90 3.71
CA ASN A 16 13.54 24.28 3.67
C ASN A 16 13.40 24.98 2.30
N GLY A 17 12.29 24.67 1.58
CA GLY A 17 12.03 25.23 0.26
C GLY A 17 12.66 24.45 -0.91
N PHE A 18 13.56 23.51 -0.64
CA PHE A 18 14.13 22.63 -1.66
C PHE A 18 13.17 21.48 -1.98
N ASP A 19 13.00 21.21 -3.28
CA ASP A 19 12.24 20.09 -3.80
C ASP A 19 13.13 18.84 -3.82
N LEU A 20 12.61 17.71 -3.34
CA LEU A 20 13.36 16.46 -3.27
C LEU A 20 13.00 15.47 -4.39
N LEU A 21 12.21 15.87 -5.39
CA LEU A 21 11.71 14.95 -6.43
C LEU A 21 12.83 14.25 -7.22
N GLU A 22 13.93 14.94 -7.50
CA GLU A 22 15.09 14.35 -8.20
C GLU A 22 15.79 13.30 -7.32
N ASP A 23 16.01 13.62 -6.04
CA ASP A 23 16.59 12.67 -5.09
C ASP A 23 15.66 11.46 -4.89
N GLN A 24 14.34 11.70 -4.84
CA GLN A 24 13.34 10.64 -4.74
C GLN A 24 13.33 9.75 -5.98
N ARG A 25 13.50 10.31 -7.17
CA ARG A 25 13.67 9.55 -8.41
C ARG A 25 14.91 8.65 -8.34
N ASP A 26 16.05 9.19 -7.94
CA ASP A 26 17.31 8.43 -7.80
C ASP A 26 17.14 7.26 -6.82
N ILE A 27 16.44 7.46 -5.70
CA ILE A 27 16.13 6.38 -4.76
C ILE A 27 15.23 5.31 -5.40
N LEU A 28 14.18 5.70 -6.14
CA LEU A 28 13.30 4.75 -6.81
C LEU A 28 14.04 3.96 -7.91
N GLU A 29 14.95 4.59 -8.65
CA GLU A 29 15.82 3.90 -9.62
C GLU A 29 16.71 2.85 -8.94
N LYS A 30 17.29 3.18 -7.79
CA LYS A 30 18.08 2.24 -6.98
C LYS A 30 17.22 1.09 -6.45
N LEU A 31 15.97 1.36 -6.05
CA LEU A 31 15.04 0.30 -5.65
C LEU A 31 14.70 -0.65 -6.81
N LEU A 32 14.51 -0.12 -8.03
CA LEU A 32 14.31 -0.96 -9.21
C LEU A 32 15.55 -1.84 -9.49
N ALA A 33 16.73 -1.28 -9.39
CA ALA A 33 17.98 -2.05 -9.55
C ALA A 33 18.12 -3.16 -8.49
N LEU A 34 17.76 -2.89 -7.23
CA LEU A 34 17.70 -3.91 -6.18
C LEU A 34 16.66 -5.01 -6.49
N CYS A 35 15.50 -4.62 -7.04
CA CYS A 35 14.49 -5.60 -7.47
C CYS A 35 15.07 -6.55 -8.54
N ASP A 36 15.75 -6.00 -9.53
CA ASP A 36 16.36 -6.76 -10.62
C ASP A 36 17.50 -7.66 -10.08
N GLU A 37 18.40 -7.12 -9.26
CA GLU A 37 19.55 -7.85 -8.68
C GLU A 37 19.10 -9.04 -7.82
N HIS A 38 18.04 -8.83 -7.02
CA HIS A 38 17.59 -9.85 -6.08
C HIS A 38 16.47 -10.74 -6.61
N GLY A 39 15.94 -10.46 -7.81
CA GLY A 39 14.81 -11.18 -8.38
C GLY A 39 13.56 -11.04 -7.52
N VAL A 40 13.23 -9.79 -7.14
CA VAL A 40 12.02 -9.45 -6.39
C VAL A 40 10.81 -9.65 -7.30
N ASP A 41 9.80 -10.34 -6.83
CA ASP A 41 8.55 -10.57 -7.55
C ASP A 41 7.35 -9.82 -6.98
N THR A 42 7.51 -9.22 -5.81
CA THR A 42 6.45 -8.48 -5.12
C THR A 42 7.04 -7.29 -4.35
N LEU A 43 6.47 -6.10 -4.55
CA LEU A 43 6.79 -4.88 -3.79
C LEU A 43 5.62 -4.54 -2.87
N ALA A 44 5.88 -4.32 -1.58
CA ALA A 44 4.90 -3.83 -0.61
C ALA A 44 5.24 -2.39 -0.21
N MET A 45 4.31 -1.45 -0.46
CA MET A 45 4.38 -0.05 -0.03
C MET A 45 3.46 0.16 1.17
N ALA A 46 4.03 0.28 2.36
CA ALA A 46 3.29 0.33 3.62
C ALA A 46 2.94 1.77 4.05
N GLY A 47 2.27 2.52 3.19
CA GLY A 47 1.73 3.84 3.51
C GLY A 47 2.70 5.01 3.31
N ASP A 48 2.16 6.21 3.45
CA ASP A 48 2.81 7.51 3.25
C ASP A 48 3.57 7.58 1.93
N ILE A 49 2.85 7.21 0.86
CA ILE A 49 3.35 7.24 -0.51
C ILE A 49 3.60 8.67 -0.94
N TYR A 50 2.66 9.57 -0.66
CA TYR A 50 2.80 11.01 -0.88
C TYR A 50 3.03 11.76 0.43
N ASP A 51 3.74 12.90 0.35
CA ASP A 51 3.98 13.75 1.52
C ASP A 51 2.74 14.50 1.99
N THR A 52 1.79 14.73 1.08
CA THR A 52 0.53 15.46 1.37
C THR A 52 -0.65 14.85 0.65
N PRO A 53 -1.90 15.03 1.19
CA PRO A 53 -3.11 14.51 0.55
C PRO A 53 -3.38 15.08 -0.85
N ILE A 54 -2.80 16.23 -1.19
CA ILE A 54 -2.85 16.85 -2.53
C ILE A 54 -1.41 16.94 -3.03
N PRO A 55 -0.86 15.87 -3.62
CA PRO A 55 0.52 15.85 -4.07
C PRO A 55 0.72 16.79 -5.26
N PRO A 56 1.91 17.38 -5.41
CA PRO A 56 2.25 18.12 -6.60
C PRO A 56 2.28 17.20 -7.84
N ALA A 57 2.00 17.76 -9.01
CA ALA A 57 1.93 16.97 -10.26
C ALA A 57 3.21 16.15 -10.51
N GLY A 58 4.38 16.69 -10.19
CA GLY A 58 5.66 15.96 -10.33
C GLY A 58 5.71 14.68 -9.49
N ALA A 59 5.16 14.69 -8.28
CA ALA A 59 5.10 13.51 -7.44
C ALA A 59 4.15 12.44 -8.01
N VAL A 60 3.02 12.87 -8.59
CA VAL A 60 2.07 11.96 -9.24
C VAL A 60 2.73 11.29 -10.45
N LEU A 61 3.42 12.07 -11.29
CA LEU A 61 4.14 11.54 -12.45
C LEU A 61 5.30 10.62 -12.05
N LEU A 62 5.96 10.91 -10.94
CA LEU A 62 7.04 10.07 -10.41
C LEU A 62 6.52 8.71 -9.93
N LEU A 63 5.38 8.69 -9.21
CA LEU A 63 4.74 7.43 -8.81
C LEU A 63 4.24 6.66 -10.04
N ASP A 64 3.59 7.32 -11.00
CA ASP A 64 3.12 6.70 -12.24
C ASP A 64 4.27 6.01 -12.98
N TRP A 65 5.39 6.72 -13.17
CA TRP A 65 6.58 6.15 -13.78
C TRP A 65 7.07 4.91 -13.01
N PHE A 66 7.17 4.98 -11.69
CA PHE A 66 7.67 3.88 -10.86
C PHE A 66 6.77 2.65 -10.95
N LEU A 67 5.44 2.83 -10.91
CA LEU A 67 4.48 1.74 -11.07
C LEU A 67 4.57 1.10 -12.46
N ASN A 68 4.75 1.88 -13.51
CA ASN A 68 4.94 1.37 -14.87
C ASN A 68 6.23 0.55 -14.99
N GLU A 69 7.34 1.00 -14.37
CA GLU A 69 8.59 0.25 -14.33
C GLU A 69 8.46 -1.10 -13.60
N LEU A 70 7.73 -1.12 -12.47
CA LEU A 70 7.44 -2.35 -11.73
C LEU A 70 6.55 -3.30 -12.53
N ALA A 71 5.48 -2.78 -13.12
CA ALA A 71 4.56 -3.56 -13.95
C ALA A 71 5.27 -4.15 -15.18
N GLY A 72 6.15 -3.37 -15.84
CA GLY A 72 6.97 -3.82 -16.96
C GLY A 72 7.91 -4.97 -16.61
N ARG A 73 8.33 -5.07 -15.33
CA ARG A 73 9.13 -6.17 -14.78
C ARG A 73 8.31 -7.36 -14.31
N GLY A 74 6.97 -7.26 -14.36
CA GLY A 74 6.06 -8.28 -13.85
C GLY A 74 6.00 -8.35 -12.31
N ILE A 75 6.52 -7.33 -11.62
CA ILE A 75 6.51 -7.25 -10.15
C ILE A 75 5.11 -6.87 -9.69
N ALA A 76 4.53 -7.68 -8.80
CA ALA A 76 3.26 -7.34 -8.16
C ALA A 76 3.47 -6.21 -7.15
N VAL A 77 2.54 -5.26 -7.11
CA VAL A 77 2.59 -4.15 -6.14
C VAL A 77 1.41 -4.26 -5.18
N LEU A 78 1.72 -4.26 -3.88
CA LEU A 78 0.76 -4.18 -2.79
C LEU A 78 0.95 -2.83 -2.10
N ALA A 79 -0.03 -1.95 -2.14
CA ALA A 79 0.10 -0.60 -1.61
C ALA A 79 -1.08 -0.24 -0.70
N ILE A 80 -0.80 0.39 0.41
CA ILE A 80 -1.81 0.91 1.32
C ILE A 80 -1.62 2.41 1.54
N ALA A 81 -2.70 3.12 1.88
CA ALA A 81 -2.59 4.50 2.32
C ALA A 81 -2.00 4.59 3.72
N GLY A 82 -1.13 5.56 3.94
CA GLY A 82 -0.69 6.03 5.24
C GLY A 82 -1.53 7.22 5.74
N ASN A 83 -1.03 7.88 6.78
CA ASN A 83 -1.76 9.03 7.37
C ASN A 83 -1.59 10.34 6.60
N HIS A 84 -0.56 10.46 5.75
CA HIS A 84 -0.33 11.59 4.85
C HIS A 84 -1.10 11.48 3.54
N ASP A 85 -1.46 10.28 3.11
CA ASP A 85 -2.11 10.03 1.84
C ASP A 85 -3.59 10.45 1.83
N SER A 86 -4.09 10.80 0.64
CA SER A 86 -5.53 10.82 0.37
C SER A 86 -5.98 9.42 -0.06
N ALA A 87 -6.73 8.78 0.81
CA ALA A 87 -7.28 7.45 0.59
C ALA A 87 -8.07 7.35 -0.73
N GLU A 88 -8.89 8.37 -1.03
CA GLU A 88 -9.72 8.43 -2.24
C GLU A 88 -8.87 8.55 -3.51
N ARG A 89 -7.76 9.28 -3.44
CA ARG A 89 -6.86 9.44 -4.59
C ARG A 89 -6.08 8.16 -4.89
N LEU A 90 -5.68 7.43 -3.85
CA LEU A 90 -5.02 6.13 -4.02
C LEU A 90 -6.01 5.05 -4.48
N ASP A 91 -7.28 5.13 -4.09
CA ASP A 91 -8.32 4.22 -4.60
C ASP A 91 -8.75 4.54 -6.06
N TYR A 92 -8.34 5.72 -6.59
CA TYR A 92 -8.66 6.06 -7.97
C TYR A 92 -8.07 5.04 -8.94
N ALA A 93 -8.92 4.52 -9.82
CA ALA A 93 -8.57 3.49 -10.80
C ALA A 93 -8.01 2.16 -10.23
N ALA A 94 -8.08 1.92 -8.91
CA ALA A 94 -7.53 0.72 -8.26
C ALA A 94 -8.01 -0.59 -8.93
N GLY A 95 -9.28 -0.66 -9.34
CA GLY A 95 -9.82 -1.82 -10.07
C GLY A 95 -9.23 -2.04 -11.46
N LEU A 96 -8.76 -0.98 -12.14
CA LEU A 96 -8.05 -1.09 -13.41
C LEU A 96 -6.60 -1.53 -13.17
N LEU A 97 -5.94 -0.93 -12.20
CA LEU A 97 -4.56 -1.23 -11.82
C LEU A 97 -4.40 -2.67 -11.33
N ALA A 98 -5.40 -3.20 -10.64
CA ALA A 98 -5.40 -4.59 -10.18
C ALA A 98 -5.24 -5.61 -11.34
N ARG A 99 -5.71 -5.28 -12.55
CA ARG A 99 -5.50 -6.11 -13.75
C ARG A 99 -4.04 -6.20 -14.19
N GLN A 100 -3.24 -5.23 -13.76
CA GLN A 100 -1.78 -5.18 -13.95
C GLN A 100 -1.02 -5.62 -12.70
N ARG A 101 -1.71 -6.30 -11.77
CA ARG A 101 -1.12 -6.75 -10.50
C ARG A 101 -0.63 -5.61 -9.59
N VAL A 102 -1.22 -4.42 -9.74
CA VAL A 102 -0.98 -3.27 -8.86
C VAL A 102 -2.22 -3.07 -7.99
N PHE A 103 -2.12 -3.40 -6.71
CA PHE A 103 -3.23 -3.45 -5.77
C PHE A 103 -3.11 -2.32 -4.75
N PHE A 104 -4.06 -1.40 -4.78
CA PHE A 104 -4.17 -0.32 -3.80
C PHE A 104 -5.31 -0.58 -2.81
N ALA A 105 -5.05 -0.27 -1.54
CA ALA A 105 -6.07 -0.15 -0.51
C ALA A 105 -5.92 1.23 0.15
N GLY A 106 -6.72 2.18 -0.31
CA GLY A 106 -6.72 3.56 0.20
C GLY A 106 -7.60 3.68 1.43
N ARG A 107 -8.87 3.25 1.34
CA ARG A 107 -9.86 3.39 2.43
C ARG A 107 -10.21 2.06 3.06
N PHE A 108 -10.40 2.11 4.38
CA PHE A 108 -11.09 1.05 5.09
C PHE A 108 -12.61 1.23 4.93
N THR A 109 -13.26 0.27 4.29
CA THR A 109 -14.70 0.28 3.99
C THR A 109 -15.49 -0.79 4.75
N GLY A 110 -14.98 -1.20 5.93
CA GLY A 110 -15.58 -2.25 6.75
C GLY A 110 -15.03 -3.66 6.46
N LYS A 111 -14.11 -3.76 5.51
CA LYS A 111 -13.40 -5.02 5.21
C LYS A 111 -11.95 -4.72 4.84
N ILE A 112 -11.03 -5.56 5.29
CA ILE A 112 -9.64 -5.53 4.86
C ILE A 112 -9.55 -6.28 3.52
N PRO A 113 -9.10 -5.63 2.43
CA PRO A 113 -8.87 -6.32 1.17
C PRO A 113 -7.82 -7.42 1.32
N VAL A 114 -8.07 -8.56 0.69
CA VAL A 114 -7.13 -9.68 0.65
C VAL A 114 -6.78 -9.97 -0.79
N VAL A 115 -5.50 -9.83 -1.10
CA VAL A 115 -4.92 -10.17 -2.40
C VAL A 115 -4.28 -11.55 -2.28
N GLU A 116 -4.66 -12.47 -3.16
CA GLU A 116 -4.06 -13.79 -3.20
C GLU A 116 -2.92 -13.80 -4.22
N LEU A 117 -1.73 -14.08 -3.73
CA LEU A 117 -0.54 -14.36 -4.53
C LEU A 117 -0.13 -15.83 -4.32
N SER A 118 0.85 -16.29 -5.08
CA SER A 118 1.37 -17.65 -4.93
C SER A 118 2.84 -17.72 -5.31
N ASP A 119 3.53 -18.68 -4.73
CA ASP A 119 4.89 -19.07 -5.11
C ASP A 119 5.01 -20.61 -5.14
N GLU A 120 6.22 -21.13 -5.25
CA GLU A 120 6.54 -22.56 -5.24
C GLU A 120 6.06 -23.30 -3.99
N HIS A 121 5.80 -22.59 -2.88
CA HIS A 121 5.31 -23.14 -1.61
C HIS A 121 3.79 -22.98 -1.44
N GLY A 122 3.06 -22.57 -2.48
CA GLY A 122 1.61 -22.46 -2.51
C GLY A 122 1.08 -21.02 -2.31
N PRO A 123 -0.21 -20.89 -1.97
CA PRO A 123 -0.88 -19.59 -1.90
C PRO A 123 -0.45 -18.76 -0.68
N ILE A 124 -0.53 -17.44 -0.86
CA ILE A 124 -0.24 -16.43 0.16
C ILE A 124 -1.39 -15.41 0.14
N GLU A 125 -2.03 -15.20 1.29
CA GLU A 125 -3.00 -14.14 1.50
C GLU A 125 -2.28 -12.87 1.95
N CYS A 126 -2.33 -11.81 1.14
CA CYS A 126 -1.80 -10.50 1.47
C CYS A 126 -2.96 -9.60 1.89
N CYS A 127 -3.09 -9.33 3.18
CA CYS A 127 -4.13 -8.50 3.78
C CYS A 127 -3.64 -7.05 3.80
N LEU A 128 -4.40 -6.14 3.18
CA LEU A 128 -4.01 -4.73 3.01
C LEU A 128 -4.83 -3.85 3.96
N LEU A 129 -4.30 -3.54 5.14
CA LEU A 129 -4.94 -2.64 6.10
C LEU A 129 -4.39 -1.23 5.92
N PRO A 130 -5.12 -0.31 5.26
CA PRO A 130 -4.70 1.08 5.17
C PRO A 130 -4.72 1.74 6.55
N PHE A 131 -4.06 2.89 6.68
CA PHE A 131 -4.15 3.69 7.89
C PHE A 131 -5.61 3.99 8.22
N VAL A 132 -6.02 3.66 9.43
CA VAL A 132 -7.40 3.85 9.88
C VAL A 132 -7.48 5.00 10.89
N ARG A 133 -8.57 5.75 10.83
CA ARG A 133 -8.93 6.77 11.82
C ARG A 133 -10.17 6.31 12.57
N VAL A 134 -10.20 6.55 13.88
CA VAL A 134 -11.33 6.15 14.75
C VAL A 134 -12.70 6.51 14.16
N PRO A 135 -12.95 7.76 13.67
CA PRO A 135 -14.24 8.10 13.06
C PRO A 135 -14.56 7.27 11.81
N SER A 136 -13.55 6.97 10.99
CA SER A 136 -13.75 6.19 9.75
C SER A 136 -14.12 4.75 10.05
N VAL A 137 -13.50 4.15 11.06
CA VAL A 137 -13.82 2.77 11.47
C VAL A 137 -15.22 2.71 12.11
N ARG A 138 -15.58 3.68 12.96
CA ARG A 138 -16.93 3.79 13.51
C ARG A 138 -18.00 3.88 12.42
N HIS A 139 -17.73 4.68 11.39
CA HIS A 139 -18.67 4.81 10.26
C HIS A 139 -18.80 3.49 9.47
N ALA A 140 -17.68 2.80 9.27
CA ALA A 140 -17.65 1.55 8.49
C ALA A 140 -18.18 0.33 9.27
N LEU A 141 -18.09 0.37 10.61
CA LEU A 141 -18.51 -0.71 11.53
C LEU A 141 -19.40 -0.14 12.65
N PRO A 142 -20.64 0.29 12.33
CA PRO A 142 -21.48 0.99 13.30
C PRO A 142 -21.91 0.15 14.51
N GLU A 143 -21.88 -1.17 14.39
CA GLU A 143 -22.22 -2.09 15.47
C GLU A 143 -21.04 -2.41 16.40
N ALA A 144 -19.82 -1.98 16.06
CA ALA A 144 -18.64 -2.21 16.88
C ALA A 144 -18.49 -1.14 17.96
N GLU A 145 -18.16 -1.57 19.19
CA GLU A 145 -17.85 -0.66 20.28
C GLU A 145 -16.41 -0.13 20.11
N ILE A 146 -16.30 1.09 19.59
CA ILE A 146 -15.02 1.73 19.28
C ILE A 146 -14.89 3.01 20.11
N THR A 147 -14.00 2.99 21.09
CA THR A 147 -13.79 4.11 22.02
C THR A 147 -12.52 4.91 21.68
N ASP A 148 -11.49 4.24 21.22
CA ASP A 148 -10.14 4.74 21.00
C ASP A 148 -9.50 4.13 19.74
N TYR A 149 -8.21 4.40 19.56
CA TYR A 149 -7.47 3.91 18.40
C TYR A 149 -7.27 2.38 18.45
N ASP A 150 -6.96 1.85 19.63
CA ASP A 150 -6.70 0.42 19.79
C ASP A 150 -7.95 -0.40 19.46
N SER A 151 -9.11 -0.02 20.00
CA SER A 151 -10.40 -0.65 19.69
C SER A 151 -10.78 -0.52 18.21
N ALA A 152 -10.42 0.62 17.56
CA ALA A 152 -10.65 0.78 16.13
C ALA A 152 -9.80 -0.20 15.30
N VAL A 153 -8.51 -0.36 15.64
CA VAL A 153 -7.62 -1.32 14.96
C VAL A 153 -8.09 -2.75 15.20
N VAL A 154 -8.45 -3.11 16.44
CA VAL A 154 -9.00 -4.44 16.76
C VAL A 154 -10.27 -4.71 15.97
N ALA A 155 -11.20 -3.74 15.91
CA ALA A 155 -12.44 -3.86 15.13
C ALA A 155 -12.14 -4.05 13.62
N ALA A 156 -11.19 -3.27 13.07
CA ALA A 156 -10.77 -3.45 11.68
C ALA A 156 -10.18 -4.84 11.43
N LEU A 157 -9.28 -5.31 12.30
CA LEU A 157 -8.65 -6.63 12.19
C LEU A 157 -9.66 -7.77 12.32
N SER A 158 -10.75 -7.60 13.10
CA SER A 158 -11.81 -8.60 13.22
C SER A 158 -12.56 -8.86 11.91
N THR A 159 -12.45 -7.97 10.93
CA THR A 159 -13.04 -8.14 9.59
C THR A 159 -12.24 -9.05 8.67
N LEU A 160 -11.04 -9.46 9.09
CA LEU A 160 -10.26 -10.44 8.33
C LEU A 160 -11.01 -11.78 8.22
N PRO A 161 -11.03 -12.40 7.03
CA PRO A 161 -11.63 -13.72 6.89
C PRO A 161 -10.88 -14.74 7.75
N ALA A 162 -11.58 -15.81 8.13
CA ALA A 162 -10.96 -16.91 8.86
C ALA A 162 -9.71 -17.41 8.12
N ARG A 163 -8.65 -17.69 8.86
CA ARG A 163 -7.41 -18.19 8.28
C ARG A 163 -7.63 -19.57 7.64
N ARG A 164 -7.28 -19.70 6.38
CA ARG A 164 -7.32 -21.00 5.69
C ARG A 164 -6.15 -21.87 6.16
N PRO A 165 -6.40 -23.14 6.54
CA PRO A 165 -5.32 -24.05 6.93
C PRO A 165 -4.28 -24.22 5.81
N GLY A 166 -2.99 -24.18 6.17
CA GLY A 166 -1.89 -24.33 5.21
C GLY A 166 -1.61 -23.12 4.32
N VAL A 167 -2.41 -22.05 4.39
CA VAL A 167 -2.19 -20.82 3.63
C VAL A 167 -1.38 -19.82 4.47
N ARG A 168 -0.29 -19.33 3.90
CA ARG A 168 0.50 -18.25 4.52
C ARG A 168 -0.25 -16.94 4.43
N ARG A 169 -0.12 -16.11 5.46
CA ARG A 169 -0.79 -14.80 5.47
C ARG A 169 0.19 -13.72 5.88
N ILE A 170 0.19 -12.63 5.14
CA ILE A 170 0.93 -11.40 5.41
C ILE A 170 -0.10 -10.30 5.67
N LEU A 171 0.14 -9.48 6.68
CA LEU A 171 -0.60 -8.24 6.92
C LEU A 171 0.32 -7.07 6.58
N LEU A 172 -0.11 -6.22 5.65
CA LEU A 172 0.50 -4.93 5.38
C LEU A 172 -0.31 -3.88 6.12
N ALA A 173 0.33 -3.11 6.96
CA ALA A 173 -0.27 -2.05 7.78
C ALA A 173 0.72 -0.88 7.96
N HIS A 174 0.16 0.31 8.21
CA HIS A 174 0.92 1.53 8.47
C HIS A 174 0.59 2.08 9.86
#